data_81c90c97849634a86d26414bcb2349bb
#
_entry.id   81c90c97849634a86d26414bcb2349bb
#
_cell.length_a   1.000
_cell.length_b   1.000
_cell.length_c   1.000
_cell.angle_alpha   90.00
_cell.angle_beta   90.00
_cell.angle_gamma   90.00
#
_symmetry.space_group_name_H-M   'P 1'
#
loop_
_entity.id
_entity.type
_entity.pdbx_description
1 polymer ?
#
loop_
_entity_poly.entity_id
_entity_poly.type
_entity_poly.pdbx_seq_one_letter_code
_entity_poly.pdbx_strand_id
1 'polypeptide(L)'
;RNAHRYDAILLESLIDFSPLDAAHLAQNIDERRELDALEAKLNRGGIGSARYSLTLQVANEHRPAALLSTRKHMGEELTQVLPLSAFEMGELRPLREAAAVLHGLVREGAQIVRGNKAQPIASFADAQAWLLEEAKKGRSIQRFKGLGEMNPEQLWDTTVNPETRRLLQVRIEDA
;
A
#
# COMPACT_ATOMS: atom_id res chain seq x y z
N ARG A 1 0.70 -9.50 4.33
CA ARG A 1 1.42 -10.78 4.05
C ARG A 1 2.38 -10.65 2.86
N ASN A 2 1.99 -9.99 1.78
CA ASN A 2 2.82 -9.87 0.57
C ASN A 2 3.91 -8.79 0.64
N ALA A 3 3.82 -7.84 1.56
CA ALA A 3 4.84 -6.79 1.76
C ALA A 3 6.23 -7.33 2.16
N HIS A 4 6.31 -8.58 2.67
CA HIS A 4 7.59 -9.25 2.91
C HIS A 4 8.18 -9.91 1.66
N ARG A 5 7.36 -10.13 0.63
CA ARG A 5 7.77 -10.82 -0.59
C ARG A 5 8.06 -9.86 -1.74
N TYR A 6 7.35 -8.75 -1.81
CA TYR A 6 7.46 -7.73 -2.85
C TYR A 6 7.57 -6.34 -2.23
N ASP A 7 8.21 -5.42 -2.93
CA ASP A 7 8.33 -4.03 -2.51
C ASP A 7 6.93 -3.38 -2.38
N ALA A 8 6.61 -2.87 -1.20
CA ALA A 8 5.29 -2.31 -0.91
C ALA A 8 4.98 -1.06 -1.76
N ILE A 9 5.99 -0.22 -2.03
CA ILE A 9 5.84 1.00 -2.83
C ILE A 9 5.52 0.62 -4.29
N LEU A 10 6.19 -0.43 -4.80
CA LEU A 10 5.88 -0.97 -6.12
C LEU A 10 4.44 -1.48 -6.17
N LEU A 11 4.01 -2.30 -5.20
CA LEU A 11 2.64 -2.85 -5.18
C LEU A 11 1.58 -1.75 -5.11
N GLU A 12 1.76 -0.74 -4.26
CA GLU A 12 0.86 0.41 -4.16
C GLU A 12 0.77 1.18 -5.49
N SER A 13 1.91 1.40 -6.13
CA SER A 13 1.96 2.09 -7.42
C SER A 13 1.28 1.29 -8.54
N LEU A 14 1.36 -0.04 -8.49
CA LEU A 14 0.67 -0.93 -9.42
C LEU A 14 -0.84 -0.94 -9.22
N ILE A 15 -1.33 -0.72 -7.99
CA ILE A 15 -2.77 -0.62 -7.71
C ILE A 15 -3.38 0.61 -8.38
N ASP A 16 -2.70 1.74 -8.31
CA ASP A 16 -3.16 2.99 -8.92
C ASP A 16 -2.98 3.03 -10.45
N PHE A 17 -2.19 2.14 -10.98
CA PHE A 17 -1.87 2.06 -12.41
C PHE A 17 -2.83 1.07 -13.04
N SER A 18 -3.76 1.50 -13.86
CA SER A 18 -4.75 0.75 -14.63
C SER A 18 -4.55 -0.79 -14.69
N PRO A 19 -5.57 -1.60 -14.82
CA PRO A 19 -5.50 -3.03 -14.60
C PRO A 19 -4.33 -3.64 -15.38
N LEU A 20 -3.28 -4.03 -14.66
CA LEU A 20 -2.23 -4.88 -15.16
C LEU A 20 -2.86 -6.24 -15.49
N ASP A 21 -3.56 -6.27 -16.59
CA ASP A 21 -3.98 -7.52 -17.18
C ASP A 21 -2.75 -8.17 -17.79
N ALA A 22 -2.40 -9.35 -17.32
CA ALA A 22 -1.30 -10.13 -17.86
C ALA A 22 -1.43 -10.34 -19.39
N ALA A 23 -2.66 -10.42 -19.88
CA ALA A 23 -2.95 -10.50 -21.32
C ALA A 23 -2.66 -9.16 -22.03
N HIS A 24 -2.92 -8.03 -21.38
CA HIS A 24 -2.68 -6.70 -21.92
C HIS A 24 -1.18 -6.40 -22.02
N LEU A 25 -0.42 -6.75 -21.00
CA LEU A 25 1.03 -6.59 -20.96
C LEU A 25 1.78 -7.53 -21.95
N ALA A 26 1.15 -8.62 -22.38
CA ALA A 26 1.79 -9.59 -23.28
C ALA A 26 1.59 -9.28 -24.78
N GLN A 27 0.76 -8.32 -25.17
CA GLN A 27 0.30 -8.18 -26.56
C GLN A 27 0.61 -6.86 -27.26
N ASN A 28 1.14 -5.77 -26.60
CA ASN A 28 1.18 -4.45 -27.22
C ASN A 28 2.46 -3.63 -27.07
N ILE A 29 2.72 -2.85 -28.11
CA ILE A 29 3.78 -1.84 -28.27
C ILE A 29 3.58 -0.64 -27.28
N ASP A 30 2.39 -0.42 -26.77
CA ASP A 30 2.10 0.61 -25.75
C ASP A 30 2.62 0.24 -24.34
N GLU A 31 3.04 -1.00 -24.14
CA GLU A 31 3.55 -1.54 -22.86
C GLU A 31 4.73 -0.76 -22.31
N ARG A 32 5.66 -0.37 -23.17
CA ARG A 32 6.84 0.38 -22.76
C ARG A 32 6.45 1.76 -22.24
N ARG A 33 5.45 2.38 -22.85
CA ARG A 33 4.95 3.70 -22.48
C ARG A 33 4.25 3.67 -21.11
N GLU A 34 3.51 2.59 -20.85
CA GLU A 34 2.87 2.38 -19.55
C GLU A 34 3.90 2.07 -18.45
N LEU A 35 4.90 1.24 -18.74
CA LEU A 35 6.00 0.98 -17.83
C LEU A 35 6.83 2.23 -17.54
N ASP A 36 7.13 3.04 -18.56
CA ASP A 36 7.85 4.31 -18.40
C ASP A 36 7.04 5.30 -17.54
N ALA A 37 5.72 5.33 -17.69
CA ALA A 37 4.85 6.16 -16.86
C ALA A 37 4.81 5.69 -15.40
N LEU A 38 4.75 4.37 -15.16
CA LEU A 38 4.81 3.78 -13.83
C LEU A 38 6.19 4.03 -13.19
N GLU A 39 7.27 3.83 -13.92
CA GLU A 39 8.63 4.11 -13.47
C GLU A 39 8.79 5.59 -13.11
N ALA A 40 8.28 6.48 -13.94
CA ALA A 40 8.28 7.92 -13.67
C ALA A 40 7.46 8.27 -12.43
N LYS A 41 6.34 7.60 -12.18
CA LYS A 41 5.51 7.76 -10.97
C LYS A 41 6.27 7.31 -9.72
N LEU A 42 6.86 6.12 -9.73
CA LEU A 42 7.68 5.60 -8.65
C LEU A 42 8.86 6.53 -8.30
N ASN A 43 9.49 7.11 -9.32
CA ASN A 43 10.64 7.98 -9.15
C ASN A 43 10.28 9.44 -8.78
N ARG A 44 9.03 9.88 -9.02
CA ARG A 44 8.53 11.20 -8.57
C ARG A 44 8.23 11.24 -7.08
N GLY A 45 7.73 10.15 -6.53
CA GLY A 45 7.31 10.06 -5.13
C GLY A 45 8.42 10.12 -4.10
N GLY A 46 9.69 10.06 -4.51
CA GLY A 46 10.92 10.38 -3.77
C GLY A 46 10.96 10.02 -2.28
N ILE A 47 10.38 8.90 -1.86
CA ILE A 47 10.56 8.42 -0.49
C ILE A 47 11.99 7.90 -0.36
N GLY A 48 12.90 8.82 0.01
CA GLY A 48 14.33 8.57 0.26
C GLY A 48 15.06 8.09 -0.98
N SER A 49 15.87 8.85 -1.63
CA SER A 49 16.89 8.56 -2.67
C SER A 49 16.82 7.22 -3.47
N ALA A 50 15.77 6.42 -3.30
CA ALA A 50 15.58 5.18 -4.03
C ALA A 50 15.19 5.47 -5.49
N ARG A 51 15.80 4.73 -6.42
CA ARG A 51 15.48 4.78 -7.86
C ARG A 51 14.99 3.41 -8.31
N TYR A 52 13.90 3.42 -9.04
CA TYR A 52 13.30 2.21 -9.61
C TYR A 52 13.53 2.17 -11.11
N SER A 53 13.80 0.99 -11.62
CA SER A 53 13.80 0.68 -13.04
C SER A 53 12.93 -0.56 -13.28
N LEU A 54 12.04 -0.49 -14.24
CA LEU A 54 11.08 -1.53 -14.54
C LEU A 54 11.35 -2.14 -15.91
N THR A 55 11.31 -3.45 -16.00
CA THR A 55 11.48 -4.18 -17.24
C THR A 55 10.47 -5.32 -17.33
N LEU A 56 9.81 -5.47 -18.46
CA LEU A 56 8.93 -6.60 -18.72
C LEU A 56 9.72 -7.77 -19.28
N GLN A 57 9.66 -8.91 -18.61
CA GLN A 57 10.14 -10.19 -19.14
C GLN A 57 9.02 -10.86 -19.91
N VAL A 58 9.19 -11.04 -21.21
CA VAL A 58 8.24 -11.78 -22.04
C VAL A 58 8.36 -13.27 -21.74
N ALA A 59 7.22 -13.98 -21.74
CA ALA A 59 7.20 -15.42 -21.56
C ALA A 59 7.98 -16.13 -22.69
N ASN A 60 8.71 -17.17 -22.31
CA ASN A 60 9.34 -18.11 -23.24
C ASN A 60 9.21 -19.56 -22.71
N GLU A 61 9.76 -20.55 -23.40
CA GLU A 61 9.66 -21.97 -23.03
C GLU A 61 10.16 -22.29 -21.61
N HIS A 62 11.02 -21.45 -21.03
CA HIS A 62 11.66 -21.70 -19.73
C HIS A 62 11.27 -20.71 -18.64
N ARG A 63 10.64 -19.58 -19.00
CA ARG A 63 10.31 -18.51 -18.04
C ARG A 63 8.94 -17.93 -18.31
N PRO A 64 8.10 -17.77 -17.28
CA PRO A 64 6.82 -17.07 -17.41
C PRO A 64 7.04 -15.58 -17.64
N ALA A 65 6.01 -14.92 -18.14
CA ALA A 65 5.99 -13.47 -18.18
C ALA A 65 6.05 -12.88 -16.76
N ALA A 66 6.89 -11.86 -16.58
CA ALA A 66 7.11 -11.26 -15.28
C ALA A 66 7.49 -9.77 -15.41
N LEU A 67 7.11 -8.98 -14.41
CA LEU A 67 7.64 -7.64 -14.20
C LEU A 67 8.90 -7.73 -13.34
N LEU A 68 10.03 -7.27 -13.86
CA LEU A 68 11.27 -7.12 -13.12
C LEU A 68 11.34 -5.69 -12.60
N SER A 69 11.48 -5.55 -11.29
CA SER A 69 11.68 -4.27 -10.63
C SER A 69 13.06 -4.24 -10.02
N THR A 70 13.91 -3.33 -10.48
CA THR A 70 15.21 -3.08 -9.90
C THR A 70 15.18 -1.79 -9.10
N ARG A 71 15.40 -1.89 -7.80
CA ARG A 71 15.48 -0.76 -6.88
C ARG A 71 16.93 -0.52 -6.51
N LYS A 72 17.40 0.72 -6.75
CA LYS A 72 18.71 1.21 -6.30
C LYS A 72 18.53 2.17 -5.13
N HIS A 73 19.17 1.89 -4.01
CA HIS A 73 19.10 2.73 -2.82
C HIS A 73 20.42 2.65 -2.05
N MET A 74 21.04 3.80 -1.77
CA MET A 74 22.30 3.91 -1.01
C MET A 74 23.43 2.99 -1.52
N GLY A 75 23.54 2.81 -2.84
CA GLY A 75 24.55 1.95 -3.46
C GLY A 75 24.18 0.46 -3.53
N GLU A 76 23.09 0.06 -2.90
CA GLU A 76 22.55 -1.30 -3.03
C GLU A 76 21.56 -1.38 -4.20
N GLU A 77 21.63 -2.48 -4.91
CA GLU A 77 20.73 -2.82 -6.02
C GLU A 77 19.99 -4.11 -5.70
N LEU A 78 18.65 -4.03 -5.65
CA LEU A 78 17.77 -5.16 -5.41
C LEU A 78 16.83 -5.35 -6.60
N THR A 79 16.94 -6.50 -7.25
CA THR A 79 16.02 -6.89 -8.33
C THR A 79 15.01 -7.90 -7.81
N GLN A 80 13.74 -7.59 -8.01
CA GLN A 80 12.62 -8.47 -7.69
C GLN A 80 11.90 -8.88 -8.98
N VAL A 81 11.50 -10.15 -9.03
CA VAL A 81 10.73 -10.72 -10.13
C VAL A 81 9.31 -10.92 -9.66
N LEU A 82 8.36 -10.20 -10.26
CA LEU A 82 6.94 -10.32 -10.01
C LEU A 82 6.28 -11.03 -11.20
N PRO A 83 5.96 -12.34 -11.08
CA PRO A 83 5.27 -13.06 -12.15
C PRO A 83 3.92 -12.41 -12.45
N LEU A 84 3.59 -12.22 -13.74
CA LEU A 84 2.29 -11.62 -14.09
C LEU A 84 1.12 -12.49 -13.65
N SER A 85 1.28 -13.82 -13.59
CA SER A 85 0.29 -14.72 -13.01
C SER A 85 -0.02 -14.47 -11.55
N ALA A 86 0.87 -13.79 -10.79
CA ALA A 86 0.59 -13.43 -9.40
C ALA A 86 -0.58 -12.44 -9.27
N PHE A 87 -0.85 -11.63 -10.31
CA PHE A 87 -2.00 -10.71 -10.33
C PHE A 87 -3.34 -11.42 -10.55
N GLU A 88 -3.32 -12.63 -11.06
CA GLU A 88 -4.53 -13.44 -11.28
C GLU A 88 -4.85 -14.33 -10.09
N MET A 89 -3.88 -14.53 -9.18
CA MET A 89 -3.99 -15.45 -8.04
C MET A 89 -4.37 -14.75 -6.74
N GLY A 90 -5.31 -15.41 -6.03
CA GLY A 90 -5.70 -15.31 -4.61
C GLY A 90 -5.49 -13.98 -3.90
N GLU A 91 -4.28 -13.63 -3.56
CA GLU A 91 -4.01 -12.49 -2.65
C GLU A 91 -3.95 -11.13 -3.36
N LEU A 92 -3.57 -11.06 -4.63
CA LEU A 92 -3.52 -9.81 -5.40
C LEU A 92 -4.83 -9.52 -6.15
N ARG A 93 -5.67 -10.52 -6.33
CA ARG A 93 -6.97 -10.34 -6.99
C ARG A 93 -7.88 -9.31 -6.31
N PRO A 94 -8.07 -9.32 -4.98
CA PRO A 94 -8.87 -8.29 -4.30
C PRO A 94 -8.29 -6.88 -4.46
N LEU A 95 -6.96 -6.75 -4.53
CA LEU A 95 -6.30 -5.47 -4.78
C LEU A 95 -6.58 -4.97 -6.19
N ARG A 96 -6.56 -5.85 -7.19
CA ARG A 96 -6.90 -5.52 -8.58
C ARG A 96 -8.37 -5.11 -8.71
N GLU A 97 -9.28 -5.83 -8.07
CA GLU A 97 -10.71 -5.49 -8.05
C GLU A 97 -10.94 -4.12 -7.39
N ALA A 98 -10.27 -3.83 -6.27
CA ALA A 98 -10.33 -2.53 -5.63
C ALA A 98 -9.74 -1.42 -6.52
N ALA A 99 -8.61 -1.68 -7.17
CA ALA A 99 -7.97 -0.75 -8.09
C ALA A 99 -8.89 -0.38 -9.27
N ALA A 100 -9.57 -1.37 -9.84
CA ALA A 100 -10.52 -1.14 -10.94
C ALA A 100 -11.70 -0.22 -10.53
N VAL A 101 -12.15 -0.33 -9.27
CA VAL A 101 -13.21 0.55 -8.72
C VAL A 101 -12.68 1.96 -8.42
N LEU A 102 -11.46 2.05 -7.91
CA LEU A 102 -10.87 3.31 -7.46
C LEU A 102 -10.23 4.12 -8.60
N HIS A 103 -9.89 3.45 -9.71
CA HIS A 103 -9.24 4.09 -10.84
C HIS A 103 -10.06 5.25 -11.40
N GLY A 104 -9.41 6.40 -11.57
CA GLY A 104 -10.02 7.60 -12.14
C GLY A 104 -11.01 8.34 -11.24
N LEU A 105 -11.22 7.92 -9.97
CA LEU A 105 -12.07 8.65 -9.03
C LEU A 105 -11.39 9.95 -8.55
N VAL A 106 -10.08 9.91 -8.29
CA VAL A 106 -9.31 11.10 -7.91
C VAL A 106 -8.76 11.73 -9.19
N ARG A 107 -9.35 12.86 -9.60
CA ARG A 107 -8.98 13.64 -10.80
C ARG A 107 -8.43 14.98 -10.38
N GLU A 108 -7.89 15.72 -11.33
CA GLU A 108 -7.48 17.11 -11.12
C GLU A 108 -8.64 17.94 -10.54
N GLY A 109 -8.34 18.67 -9.44
CA GLY A 109 -9.37 19.42 -8.70
C GLY A 109 -10.17 18.59 -7.71
N ALA A 110 -9.90 17.31 -7.52
CA ALA A 110 -10.56 16.49 -6.51
C ALA A 110 -10.35 17.06 -5.10
N GLN A 111 -11.40 16.97 -4.29
CA GLN A 111 -11.40 17.45 -2.92
C GLN A 111 -12.06 16.42 -2.00
N ILE A 112 -11.53 16.30 -0.79
CA ILE A 112 -12.21 15.62 0.30
C ILE A 112 -12.94 16.63 1.17
N VAL A 113 -14.20 16.35 1.50
CA VAL A 113 -15.05 17.26 2.28
C VAL A 113 -15.54 16.54 3.55
N ARG A 114 -15.44 17.24 4.68
CA ARG A 114 -16.00 16.79 5.96
C ARG A 114 -16.64 17.96 6.68
N GLY A 115 -17.96 17.99 6.71
CA GLY A 115 -18.71 19.15 7.22
C GLY A 115 -18.36 20.40 6.43
N ASN A 116 -17.89 21.45 7.11
CA ASN A 116 -17.53 22.74 6.49
C ASN A 116 -16.03 22.80 6.06
N LYS A 117 -15.30 21.71 6.15
CA LYS A 117 -13.88 21.65 5.77
C LYS A 117 -13.73 20.95 4.45
N ALA A 118 -12.98 21.56 3.52
CA ALA A 118 -12.58 20.96 2.27
C ALA A 118 -11.06 20.98 2.14
N GLN A 119 -10.48 19.89 1.63
CA GLN A 119 -9.05 19.75 1.37
C GLN A 119 -8.84 19.22 -0.03
N PRO A 120 -8.06 19.91 -0.90
CA PRO A 120 -7.64 19.35 -2.17
C PRO A 120 -6.81 18.09 -1.96
N ILE A 121 -7.04 17.10 -2.82
CA ILE A 121 -6.30 15.83 -2.79
C ILE A 121 -5.83 15.47 -4.20
N ALA A 122 -4.65 14.87 -4.30
CA ALA A 122 -4.11 14.33 -5.53
C ALA A 122 -4.15 12.79 -5.55
N SER A 123 -4.36 12.15 -4.38
CA SER A 123 -4.38 10.70 -4.23
C SER A 123 -5.31 10.26 -3.09
N PHE A 124 -5.63 8.97 -3.05
CA PHE A 124 -6.34 8.37 -1.91
C PHE A 124 -5.47 8.38 -0.64
N ALA A 125 -4.14 8.33 -0.79
CA ALA A 125 -3.22 8.44 0.34
C ALA A 125 -3.33 9.82 1.01
N ASP A 126 -3.45 10.89 0.24
CA ASP A 126 -3.68 12.25 0.79
C ASP A 126 -5.01 12.32 1.53
N ALA A 127 -6.05 11.71 0.97
CA ALA A 127 -7.36 11.64 1.61
C ALA A 127 -7.30 10.90 2.95
N GLN A 128 -6.63 9.76 2.98
CA GLN A 128 -6.44 8.95 4.19
C GLN A 128 -5.63 9.74 5.25
N ALA A 129 -4.52 10.34 4.85
CA ALA A 129 -3.68 11.12 5.75
C ALA A 129 -4.47 12.26 6.40
N TRP A 130 -5.23 13.02 5.58
CA TRP A 130 -6.07 14.10 6.09
C TRP A 130 -7.16 13.60 7.04
N LEU A 131 -7.85 12.51 6.71
CA LEU A 131 -8.88 11.91 7.57
C LEU A 131 -8.31 11.45 8.91
N LEU A 132 -7.12 10.86 8.90
CA LEU A 132 -6.44 10.44 10.12
C LEU A 132 -6.03 11.63 10.98
N GLU A 133 -5.53 12.71 10.37
CA GLU A 133 -5.20 13.94 11.10
C GLU A 133 -6.44 14.61 11.69
N GLU A 134 -7.54 14.67 10.92
CA GLU A 134 -8.82 15.20 11.46
C GLU A 134 -9.38 14.30 12.58
N ALA A 135 -9.19 13.00 12.50
CA ALA A 135 -9.63 12.06 13.53
C ALA A 135 -8.81 12.15 14.83
N LYS A 136 -7.56 12.56 14.74
CA LYS A 136 -6.68 12.76 15.91
C LYS A 136 -6.98 14.06 16.65
N LYS A 137 -7.58 15.06 16.01
CA LYS A 137 -7.89 16.34 16.63
C LYS A 137 -8.83 16.17 17.83
N GLY A 138 -8.45 16.76 18.96
CA GLY A 138 -9.18 16.64 20.22
C GLY A 138 -9.00 15.31 20.95
N ARG A 139 -8.07 14.45 20.50
CA ARG A 139 -7.70 13.22 21.19
C ARG A 139 -6.29 13.32 21.72
N SER A 140 -6.09 12.85 22.96
CA SER A 140 -4.76 12.63 23.54
C SER A 140 -4.40 11.17 23.38
N ILE A 141 -3.22 10.91 22.82
CA ILE A 141 -2.70 9.54 22.67
C ILE A 141 -1.52 9.41 23.64
N GLN A 142 -1.66 8.51 24.61
CA GLN A 142 -0.59 8.16 25.54
C GLN A 142 -0.15 6.71 25.25
N ARG A 143 1.15 6.48 25.26
CA ARG A 143 1.72 5.15 25.13
C ARG A 143 2.41 4.78 26.42
N PHE A 144 1.90 3.77 27.08
CA PHE A 144 2.48 3.22 28.28
C PHE A 144 3.38 2.03 27.95
N LYS A 145 4.56 1.95 28.57
CA LYS A 145 5.47 0.80 28.45
C LYS A 145 5.04 -0.37 29.32
N GLY A 146 4.29 -0.06 30.40
CA GLY A 146 3.75 -1.06 31.30
C GLY A 146 2.61 -0.50 32.16
N LEU A 147 1.89 -1.39 32.83
CA LEU A 147 0.74 -1.05 33.66
C LEU A 147 1.12 -0.17 34.87
N GLY A 148 2.37 -0.24 35.34
CA GLY A 148 2.87 0.57 36.46
C GLY A 148 3.00 2.08 36.16
N GLU A 149 2.93 2.47 34.87
CA GLU A 149 2.93 3.88 34.46
C GLU A 149 1.52 4.50 34.44
N MET A 150 0.49 3.68 34.62
CA MET A 150 -0.90 4.10 34.59
C MET A 150 -1.40 4.49 35.97
N ASN A 151 -2.18 5.57 36.02
CA ASN A 151 -2.91 5.84 37.25
C ASN A 151 -4.10 4.88 37.45
N PRO A 152 -4.69 4.75 38.64
CA PRO A 152 -5.76 3.78 38.91
C PRO A 152 -6.97 3.90 37.99
N GLU A 153 -7.38 5.10 37.61
CA GLU A 153 -8.52 5.33 36.71
C GLU A 153 -8.20 4.85 35.29
N GLN A 154 -7.00 5.16 34.79
CA GLN A 154 -6.55 4.71 33.47
C GLN A 154 -6.46 3.17 33.42
N LEU A 155 -5.95 2.56 34.49
CA LEU A 155 -5.85 1.11 34.58
C LEU A 155 -7.24 0.47 34.62
N TRP A 156 -8.17 1.06 35.39
CA TRP A 156 -9.56 0.63 35.44
C TRP A 156 -10.20 0.65 34.06
N ASP A 157 -10.21 1.83 33.40
CA ASP A 157 -10.90 2.03 32.13
C ASP A 157 -10.37 1.18 30.98
N THR A 158 -9.05 0.94 30.97
CA THR A 158 -8.40 0.27 29.84
C THR A 158 -8.23 -1.24 30.00
N THR A 159 -8.20 -1.73 31.25
CA THR A 159 -7.74 -3.11 31.50
C THR A 159 -8.68 -3.88 32.43
N VAL A 160 -9.22 -3.25 33.45
CA VAL A 160 -9.89 -3.95 34.57
C VAL A 160 -11.41 -3.92 34.45
N ASN A 161 -11.99 -2.84 33.94
CA ASN A 161 -13.43 -2.66 33.86
C ASN A 161 -14.12 -3.79 33.10
N PRO A 162 -15.01 -4.57 33.73
CA PRO A 162 -15.68 -5.72 33.09
C PRO A 162 -16.52 -5.35 31.87
N GLU A 163 -17.05 -4.13 31.80
CA GLU A 163 -17.93 -3.70 30.71
C GLU A 163 -17.16 -3.35 29.42
N THR A 164 -15.91 -2.90 29.56
CA THR A 164 -15.11 -2.41 28.40
C THR A 164 -13.91 -3.27 28.09
N ARG A 165 -13.42 -4.07 29.05
CA ARG A 165 -12.27 -4.95 28.84
C ARG A 165 -12.54 -6.02 27.80
N ARG A 166 -11.49 -6.33 27.03
CA ARG A 166 -11.47 -7.48 26.13
C ARG A 166 -10.49 -8.51 26.67
N LEU A 167 -10.96 -9.76 26.82
CA LEU A 167 -10.11 -10.88 27.18
C LEU A 167 -9.69 -11.59 25.90
N LEU A 168 -8.40 -11.86 25.77
CA LEU A 168 -7.82 -12.67 24.69
C LEU A 168 -7.38 -14.01 25.29
N GLN A 169 -7.88 -15.09 24.75
CA GLN A 169 -7.38 -16.42 25.08
C GLN A 169 -6.17 -16.71 24.19
N VAL A 170 -4.98 -16.81 24.81
CA VAL A 170 -3.77 -17.23 24.10
C VAL A 170 -3.74 -18.76 24.03
N ARG A 171 -3.53 -19.30 22.83
CA ARG A 171 -3.33 -20.71 22.57
C ARG A 171 -1.89 -20.98 22.17
N ILE A 172 -1.44 -22.22 22.28
CA ILE A 172 -0.06 -22.62 21.91
C ILE A 172 0.19 -22.36 20.40
N GLU A 173 -0.85 -22.44 19.57
CA GLU A 173 -0.78 -22.21 18.13
C GLU A 173 -0.55 -20.71 17.77
N ASP A 174 -0.75 -19.83 18.75
CA ASP A 174 -0.59 -18.35 18.60
C ASP A 174 0.80 -17.87 19.07
N ALA A 175 1.69 -18.76 19.52
CA ALA A 175 2.99 -18.48 20.11
C ALA A 175 4.14 -18.50 19.08
#